data_4d1ff52c3deef0ba25725d52f2bd50f9
#
_entry.id   4d1ff52c3deef0ba25725d52f2bd50f9
#
_cell.length_a   1.000
_cell.length_b   1.000
_cell.length_c   1.000
_cell.angle_alpha   90.00
_cell.angle_beta   90.00
_cell.angle_gamma   90.00
#
_symmetry.space_group_name_H-M   'P 1'
#
loop_
_entity.id
_entity.type
_entity.pdbx_description
1 polymer ?
#
loop_
_entity_poly.entity_id
_entity_poly.type
_entity_poly.pdbx_seq_one_letter_code
_entity_poly.pdbx_strand_id
1 'polypeptide(L)'
;EEPLFVKNLENVQGDERDVILFSVAFGPDAEGKLSMNFGPLNRDGGWKRLNVAVSRARCEMVVFSVMTADQINLRRTKAKGVESLKYFMEFAQNGKLRGDYRQNEAVKNQGIKAKICRALADAGYEYQLNVGHSKFKVDIAVINPDHPEEYLLGIMTDGDSYCQSTNTKDREVAQFEV
;
A
#
# COMPACT_ATOMS: atom_id res chain seq x y z
N GLU A 1 -4.02 31.93 -7.46
CA GLU A 1 -3.36 31.20 -6.33
C GLU A 1 -4.42 30.48 -5.51
N GLU A 2 -4.22 29.22 -5.22
CA GLU A 2 -5.10 28.46 -4.35
C GLU A 2 -4.81 28.82 -2.89
N PRO A 3 -5.81 29.17 -2.07
CA PRO A 3 -5.57 29.58 -0.69
C PRO A 3 -5.13 28.39 0.17
N LEU A 4 -4.30 28.67 1.19
CA LEU A 4 -4.02 27.71 2.24
C LEU A 4 -5.32 27.34 2.97
N PHE A 5 -5.49 26.03 3.25
CA PHE A 5 -6.58 25.56 4.10
C PHE A 5 -6.06 24.67 5.23
N VAL A 6 -6.80 24.60 6.32
CA VAL A 6 -6.60 23.64 7.40
C VAL A 6 -7.89 22.86 7.57
N LYS A 7 -7.84 21.55 7.39
CA LYS A 7 -9.01 20.65 7.47
C LYS A 7 -8.69 19.40 8.26
N ASN A 8 -9.71 18.83 8.86
CA ASN A 8 -9.61 17.52 9.48
C ASN A 8 -9.93 16.41 8.47
N LEU A 9 -9.68 15.16 8.88
CA LEU A 9 -9.88 13.96 8.07
C LEU A 9 -11.32 13.81 7.53
N GLU A 10 -12.31 14.38 8.22
CA GLU A 10 -13.73 14.25 7.85
C GLU A 10 -14.17 15.29 6.81
N ASN A 11 -13.45 16.41 6.72
CA ASN A 11 -13.83 17.58 5.92
C ASN A 11 -12.95 17.82 4.69
N VAL A 12 -11.98 16.96 4.42
CA VAL A 12 -11.02 17.12 3.32
C VAL A 12 -11.54 16.62 1.96
N GLN A 13 -12.71 16.02 1.93
CA GLN A 13 -13.29 15.47 0.70
C GLN A 13 -13.57 16.60 -0.32
N GLY A 14 -13.12 16.39 -1.56
CA GLY A 14 -13.33 17.32 -2.67
C GLY A 14 -12.22 18.36 -2.84
N ASP A 15 -11.34 18.53 -1.86
CA ASP A 15 -10.20 19.45 -1.97
C ASP A 15 -8.93 18.68 -2.36
N GLU A 16 -8.06 19.33 -3.10
CA GLU A 16 -6.73 18.82 -3.45
C GLU A 16 -5.72 19.96 -3.46
N ARG A 17 -4.46 19.67 -3.25
CA ARG A 17 -3.33 20.63 -3.31
C ARG A 17 -2.08 19.92 -3.84
N ASP A 18 -1.16 20.68 -4.39
CA ASP A 18 0.13 20.16 -4.84
C ASP A 18 0.90 19.58 -3.66
N VAL A 19 0.92 20.29 -2.53
CA VAL A 19 1.59 19.87 -1.31
C VAL A 19 0.60 19.80 -0.15
N ILE A 20 0.61 18.69 0.58
CA ILE A 20 -0.18 18.50 1.80
C ILE A 20 0.74 18.21 2.98
N LEU A 21 0.56 18.96 4.06
CA LEU A 21 1.16 18.70 5.35
C LEU A 21 0.16 17.88 6.19
N PHE A 22 0.43 16.59 6.35
CA PHE A 22 -0.45 15.65 7.04
C PHE A 22 0.02 15.43 8.47
N SER A 23 -0.71 15.98 9.44
CA SER A 23 -0.39 15.81 10.87
C SER A 23 -1.17 14.64 11.47
N VAL A 24 -0.46 13.61 11.93
CA VAL A 24 -1.02 12.52 12.74
C VAL A 24 -1.02 12.97 14.19
N ALA A 25 -2.13 13.57 14.64
CA ALA A 25 -2.28 14.20 15.96
C ALA A 25 -2.55 13.19 17.09
N PHE A 26 -2.03 11.97 16.98
CA PHE A 26 -2.09 10.94 18.01
C PHE A 26 -0.70 10.65 18.52
N GLY A 27 -0.58 10.43 19.82
CA GLY A 27 0.68 10.13 20.45
C GLY A 27 0.50 9.40 21.80
N PRO A 28 1.60 8.97 22.42
CA PRO A 28 1.57 8.41 23.76
C PRO A 28 1.13 9.47 24.78
N ASP A 29 0.50 9.00 25.87
CA ASP A 29 0.18 9.80 27.05
C ASP A 29 1.45 10.14 27.87
N ALA A 30 1.27 10.83 29.00
CA ALA A 30 2.37 11.23 29.88
C ALA A 30 3.15 10.03 30.44
N GLU A 31 2.51 8.86 30.51
CA GLU A 31 3.10 7.60 30.95
C GLU A 31 3.75 6.81 29.80
N GLY A 32 3.80 7.37 28.59
CA GLY A 32 4.36 6.73 27.40
C GLY A 32 3.46 5.66 26.76
N LYS A 33 2.19 5.55 27.16
CA LYS A 33 1.25 4.55 26.66
C LYS A 33 0.46 5.07 25.49
N LEU A 34 0.50 4.36 24.35
CA LEU A 34 -0.29 4.69 23.20
C LEU A 34 -1.69 4.04 23.26
N SER A 35 -2.72 4.87 23.14
CA SER A 35 -4.10 4.41 22.96
C SER A 35 -4.29 3.88 21.54
N MET A 36 -5.02 2.76 21.39
CA MET A 36 -5.42 2.26 20.06
C MET A 36 -6.73 2.87 19.58
N ASN A 37 -7.18 3.96 20.18
CA ASN A 37 -8.32 4.74 19.74
C ASN A 37 -7.86 5.93 18.87
N PHE A 38 -8.00 5.79 17.58
CA PHE A 38 -7.68 6.79 16.56
C PHE A 38 -8.95 7.47 16.04
N GLY A 39 -9.94 7.65 16.90
CA GLY A 39 -11.17 8.39 16.60
C GLY A 39 -11.93 7.83 15.39
N PRO A 40 -12.15 8.63 14.33
CA PRO A 40 -12.88 8.21 13.15
C PRO A 40 -12.33 6.97 12.43
N LEU A 41 -11.02 6.69 12.59
CA LEU A 41 -10.38 5.54 11.94
C LEU A 41 -10.76 4.21 12.59
N ASN A 42 -11.21 4.23 13.86
CA ASN A 42 -11.70 3.03 14.52
C ASN A 42 -13.12 2.64 14.11
N ARG A 43 -13.87 3.57 13.51
CA ARG A 43 -15.26 3.33 13.07
C ARG A 43 -15.30 2.56 11.76
N ASP A 44 -16.44 1.96 11.46
CA ASP A 44 -16.66 1.36 10.14
C ASP A 44 -16.46 2.39 9.03
N GLY A 45 -15.82 1.98 7.94
CA GLY A 45 -15.44 2.89 6.85
C GLY A 45 -14.31 3.88 7.19
N GLY A 46 -13.66 3.80 8.35
CA GLY A 46 -12.53 4.66 8.74
C GLY A 46 -11.38 4.65 7.74
N TRP A 47 -11.08 3.49 7.14
CA TRP A 47 -10.08 3.35 6.09
C TRP A 47 -10.40 4.16 4.83
N LYS A 48 -11.69 4.32 4.48
CA LYS A 48 -12.11 5.14 3.33
C LYS A 48 -11.79 6.62 3.55
N ARG A 49 -11.97 7.11 4.80
CA ARG A 49 -11.62 8.49 5.17
C ARG A 49 -10.12 8.74 5.05
N LEU A 50 -9.32 7.81 5.54
CA LEU A 50 -7.87 7.89 5.39
C LEU A 50 -7.48 7.90 3.91
N ASN A 51 -8.03 6.99 3.11
CA ASN A 51 -7.77 6.92 1.67
C ASN A 51 -8.10 8.24 0.96
N VAL A 52 -9.24 8.86 1.28
CA VAL A 52 -9.58 10.18 0.75
C VAL A 52 -8.52 11.20 1.13
N ALA A 53 -8.06 11.25 2.36
CA ALA A 53 -7.07 12.23 2.81
C ALA A 53 -5.70 12.03 2.16
N VAL A 54 -5.20 10.79 2.10
CA VAL A 54 -3.87 10.52 1.53
C VAL A 54 -3.82 10.69 0.01
N SER A 55 -4.97 10.64 -0.66
CA SER A 55 -5.09 10.87 -2.10
C SER A 55 -5.32 12.33 -2.49
N ARG A 56 -5.24 13.27 -1.56
CA ARG A 56 -5.48 14.71 -1.84
C ARG A 56 -4.23 15.48 -2.29
N ALA A 57 -3.04 14.95 -2.08
CA ALA A 57 -1.81 15.53 -2.58
C ALA A 57 -1.63 15.19 -4.07
N ARG A 58 -1.43 16.20 -4.91
CA ARG A 58 -1.13 16.05 -6.34
C ARG A 58 0.35 15.73 -6.59
N CYS A 59 1.24 16.29 -5.77
CA CYS A 59 2.68 16.16 -5.96
C CYS A 59 3.39 15.58 -4.74
N GLU A 60 3.10 16.10 -3.54
CA GLU A 60 3.86 15.76 -2.34
C GLU A 60 2.97 15.73 -1.10
N MET A 61 3.24 14.76 -0.21
CA MET A 61 2.67 14.74 1.13
C MET A 61 3.78 14.60 2.17
N VAL A 62 3.86 15.58 3.07
CA VAL A 62 4.78 15.55 4.20
C VAL A 62 4.03 15.12 5.45
N VAL A 63 4.45 14.02 6.06
CA VAL A 63 3.77 13.44 7.23
C VAL A 63 4.50 13.81 8.52
N PHE A 64 3.75 14.41 9.45
CA PHE A 64 4.23 14.74 10.79
C PHE A 64 3.59 13.82 11.81
N SER A 65 4.39 13.17 12.64
CA SER A 65 3.91 12.28 13.69
C SER A 65 4.89 12.26 14.87
N VAL A 66 4.36 12.21 16.09
CA VAL A 66 5.14 11.98 17.32
C VAL A 66 5.23 10.48 17.67
N MET A 67 4.50 9.64 16.95
CA MET A 67 4.56 8.19 17.08
C MET A 67 5.09 7.54 15.81
N THR A 68 5.61 6.33 15.93
CA THR A 68 6.07 5.51 14.82
C THR A 68 5.06 4.41 14.50
N ALA A 69 5.12 3.87 13.27
CA ALA A 69 4.18 2.86 12.81
C ALA A 69 4.22 1.56 13.65
N ASP A 70 5.38 1.19 14.17
CA ASP A 70 5.59 -0.02 15.00
C ASP A 70 4.85 0.07 16.35
N GLN A 71 4.63 1.27 16.87
CA GLN A 71 3.86 1.48 18.09
C GLN A 71 2.37 1.16 17.93
N ILE A 72 1.84 1.10 16.70
CA ILE A 72 0.47 0.69 16.43
C ILE A 72 0.37 -0.84 16.52
N ASN A 73 -0.25 -1.33 17.58
CA ASN A 73 -0.41 -2.76 17.85
C ASN A 73 -1.75 -3.28 17.30
N LEU A 74 -1.71 -3.92 16.12
CA LEU A 74 -2.90 -4.48 15.45
C LEU A 74 -3.52 -5.68 16.19
N ARG A 75 -2.84 -6.26 17.19
CA ARG A 75 -3.46 -7.30 18.02
C ARG A 75 -4.50 -6.72 19.00
N ARG A 76 -4.43 -5.42 19.27
CA ARG A 76 -5.32 -4.69 20.18
C ARG A 76 -6.49 -4.02 19.49
N THR A 77 -6.56 -4.08 18.16
CA THR A 77 -7.66 -3.49 17.36
C THR A 77 -7.91 -4.32 16.11
N LYS A 78 -9.19 -4.39 15.70
CA LYS A 78 -9.62 -5.01 14.45
C LYS A 78 -10.06 -3.96 13.41
N ALA A 79 -9.90 -2.68 13.71
CA ALA A 79 -10.34 -1.59 12.87
C ALA A 79 -9.45 -1.46 11.62
N LYS A 80 -10.03 -1.68 10.43
CA LYS A 80 -9.33 -1.54 9.15
C LYS A 80 -8.71 -0.16 8.94
N GLY A 81 -9.32 0.90 9.47
CA GLY A 81 -8.77 2.25 9.38
C GLY A 81 -7.48 2.42 10.17
N VAL A 82 -7.35 1.74 11.32
CA VAL A 82 -6.11 1.75 12.11
C VAL A 82 -5.01 0.92 11.44
N GLU A 83 -5.38 -0.21 10.86
CA GLU A 83 -4.47 -1.01 10.04
C GLU A 83 -3.94 -0.21 8.85
N SER A 84 -4.82 0.48 8.12
CA SER A 84 -4.45 1.33 7.00
C SER A 84 -3.55 2.50 7.43
N LEU A 85 -3.82 3.12 8.59
CA LEU A 85 -2.94 4.17 9.14
C LEU A 85 -1.53 3.64 9.40
N LYS A 86 -1.43 2.45 10.00
CA LYS A 86 -0.13 1.81 10.25
C LYS A 86 0.66 1.62 8.96
N TYR A 87 0.04 1.05 7.93
CA TYR A 87 0.70 0.83 6.63
C TYR A 87 1.07 2.14 5.93
N PHE A 88 0.21 3.15 6.01
CA PHE A 88 0.51 4.48 5.49
C PHE A 88 1.73 5.10 6.19
N MET A 89 1.81 5.00 7.51
CA MET A 89 2.96 5.52 8.27
C MET A 89 4.24 4.73 7.97
N GLU A 90 4.16 3.40 7.83
CA GLU A 90 5.30 2.56 7.41
C GLU A 90 5.80 2.97 6.03
N PHE A 91 4.88 3.23 5.09
CA PHE A 91 5.22 3.73 3.76
C PHE A 91 5.88 5.11 3.83
N ALA A 92 5.30 6.04 4.59
CA ALA A 92 5.85 7.39 4.72
C ALA A 92 7.26 7.40 5.34
N GLN A 93 7.57 6.44 6.21
CA GLN A 93 8.89 6.30 6.83
C GLN A 93 9.92 5.65 5.92
N ASN A 94 9.53 4.64 5.14
CA ASN A 94 10.46 3.72 4.48
C ASN A 94 10.41 3.81 2.95
N GLY A 95 9.44 4.54 2.38
CA GLY A 95 9.20 4.61 0.94
C GLY A 95 8.74 3.28 0.31
N LYS A 96 8.43 2.26 1.13
CA LYS A 96 8.04 0.92 0.68
C LYS A 96 6.76 0.44 1.34
N LEU A 97 5.88 -0.19 0.59
CA LEU A 97 4.68 -0.83 1.14
C LEU A 97 5.02 -2.20 1.71
N ARG A 98 4.40 -2.55 2.83
CA ARG A 98 4.62 -3.83 3.53
C ARG A 98 4.27 -5.09 2.71
N GLY A 99 3.53 -4.94 1.62
CA GLY A 99 3.26 -6.00 0.66
C GLY A 99 4.54 -6.54 0.00
N ASP A 100 5.56 -5.72 -0.03
CA ASP A 100 6.84 -6.01 -0.66
C ASP A 100 7.69 -7.04 0.12
N TYR A 101 7.39 -7.25 1.41
CA TYR A 101 8.14 -8.17 2.27
C TYR A 101 7.55 -9.59 2.38
N ARG A 102 6.34 -9.85 1.88
CA ARG A 102 5.71 -11.19 1.94
C ARG A 102 6.19 -12.14 0.85
N GLN A 103 7.27 -11.81 0.18
CA GLN A 103 7.70 -12.48 -1.03
C GLN A 103 8.29 -13.88 -0.84
N ASN A 104 8.79 -14.21 0.33
CA ASN A 104 9.56 -15.46 0.48
C ASN A 104 8.78 -16.68 0.98
N GLU A 105 7.49 -16.54 1.34
CA GLU A 105 6.73 -17.69 1.88
C GLU A 105 5.76 -18.36 0.90
N ALA A 106 5.40 -17.74 -0.22
CA ALA A 106 4.37 -18.26 -1.12
C ALA A 106 4.90 -19.05 -2.32
N VAL A 107 6.20 -19.15 -2.50
CA VAL A 107 6.79 -19.98 -3.58
C VAL A 107 7.02 -21.44 -3.12
N LYS A 108 6.22 -21.91 -2.18
CA LYS A 108 6.11 -23.36 -1.92
C LYS A 108 5.05 -23.93 -2.84
N ASN A 109 5.48 -24.39 -3.97
CA ASN A 109 4.93 -25.44 -4.82
C ASN A 109 4.63 -25.12 -6.29
N GLN A 110 5.43 -25.74 -7.15
CA GLN A 110 5.11 -26.46 -8.39
C GLN A 110 4.32 -25.81 -9.53
N GLY A 111 3.98 -24.52 -9.50
CA GLY A 111 3.34 -23.86 -10.64
C GLY A 111 4.34 -23.21 -11.61
N ILE A 112 3.85 -22.78 -12.78
CA ILE A 112 4.64 -22.03 -13.77
C ILE A 112 5.31 -20.80 -13.15
N LYS A 113 4.62 -20.11 -12.25
CA LYS A 113 5.09 -18.94 -11.51
C LYS A 113 6.38 -19.24 -10.72
N ALA A 114 6.43 -20.38 -10.01
CA ALA A 114 7.62 -20.79 -9.28
C ALA A 114 8.81 -21.12 -10.19
N LYS A 115 8.53 -21.68 -11.37
CA LYS A 115 9.58 -21.96 -12.37
C LYS A 115 10.18 -20.68 -12.93
N ILE A 116 9.33 -19.68 -13.22
CA ILE A 116 9.77 -18.38 -13.73
C ILE A 116 10.60 -17.66 -12.65
N CYS A 117 10.14 -17.63 -11.41
CA CYS A 117 10.88 -17.03 -10.29
C CYS A 117 12.26 -17.65 -10.11
N ARG A 118 12.35 -18.99 -10.20
CA ARG A 118 13.63 -19.68 -10.11
C ARG A 118 14.56 -19.31 -11.28
N ALA A 119 14.04 -19.30 -12.49
CA ALA A 119 14.83 -18.92 -13.68
C ALA A 119 15.35 -17.47 -13.60
N LEU A 120 14.54 -16.55 -13.08
CA LEU A 120 14.95 -15.16 -12.85
C LEU A 120 16.07 -15.08 -11.79
N ALA A 121 15.92 -15.79 -10.68
CA ALA A 121 16.93 -15.84 -9.63
C ALA A 121 18.25 -16.47 -10.12
N ASP A 122 18.17 -17.57 -10.88
CA ASP A 122 19.32 -18.23 -11.49
C ASP A 122 20.03 -17.34 -12.51
N ALA A 123 19.30 -16.43 -13.18
CA ALA A 123 19.83 -15.43 -14.09
C ALA A 123 20.34 -14.14 -13.37
N GLY A 124 20.24 -14.08 -12.04
CA GLY A 124 20.72 -12.97 -11.22
C GLY A 124 19.78 -11.76 -11.16
N TYR A 125 18.52 -11.90 -11.59
CA TYR A 125 17.53 -10.85 -11.48
C TYR A 125 16.78 -10.90 -10.16
N GLU A 126 16.63 -9.74 -9.52
CA GLU A 126 15.70 -9.57 -8.41
C GLU A 126 14.28 -9.34 -8.94
N TYR A 127 13.29 -9.83 -8.22
CA TYR A 127 11.89 -9.73 -8.61
C TYR A 127 10.98 -9.52 -7.41
N GLN A 128 9.82 -8.98 -7.69
CA GLN A 128 8.75 -8.74 -6.73
C GLN A 128 7.47 -9.44 -7.16
N LEU A 129 6.74 -10.04 -6.20
CA LEU A 129 5.51 -10.78 -6.47
C LEU A 129 4.28 -9.93 -6.13
N ASN A 130 3.20 -10.13 -6.93
CA ASN A 130 1.88 -9.53 -6.71
C ASN A 130 1.93 -8.00 -6.58
N VAL A 131 2.63 -7.34 -7.51
CA VAL A 131 2.80 -5.89 -7.56
C VAL A 131 1.53 -5.22 -8.07
N GLY A 132 1.13 -4.14 -7.41
CA GLY A 132 -0.05 -3.32 -7.75
C GLY A 132 -0.97 -3.11 -6.55
N HIS A 133 -1.76 -2.04 -6.61
CA HIS A 133 -2.65 -1.61 -5.54
C HIS A 133 -4.12 -2.00 -5.78
N SER A 134 -4.45 -2.44 -6.98
CA SER A 134 -5.79 -2.83 -7.37
C SER A 134 -6.10 -4.29 -7.03
N LYS A 135 -7.33 -4.70 -7.31
CA LYS A 135 -7.76 -6.10 -7.24
C LYS A 135 -6.95 -6.98 -8.21
N PHE A 136 -6.47 -6.40 -9.31
CA PHE A 136 -5.62 -7.03 -10.29
C PHE A 136 -4.17 -6.62 -10.02
N LYS A 137 -3.28 -7.58 -9.99
CA LYS A 137 -1.86 -7.38 -9.67
C LYS A 137 -1.00 -8.06 -10.71
N VAL A 138 0.14 -7.47 -11.00
CA VAL A 138 1.19 -8.13 -11.78
C VAL A 138 1.75 -9.28 -10.94
N ASP A 139 1.77 -10.49 -11.48
CA ASP A 139 2.21 -11.68 -10.75
C ASP A 139 3.67 -11.62 -10.34
N ILE A 140 4.54 -11.20 -11.26
CA ILE A 140 5.98 -11.09 -11.04
C ILE A 140 6.46 -9.79 -11.72
N ALA A 141 7.09 -8.89 -11.00
CA ALA A 141 7.75 -7.72 -11.55
C ALA A 141 9.27 -7.86 -11.37
N VAL A 142 10.02 -7.71 -12.45
CA VAL A 142 11.48 -7.80 -12.44
C VAL A 142 12.04 -6.43 -12.11
N ILE A 143 12.86 -6.33 -11.07
CA ILE A 143 13.45 -5.08 -10.59
C ILE A 143 14.58 -4.66 -11.52
N ASN A 144 14.66 -3.37 -11.82
CA ASN A 144 15.76 -2.80 -12.55
C ASN A 144 17.01 -2.76 -11.64
N PRO A 145 18.12 -3.42 -11.99
CA PRO A 145 19.31 -3.43 -11.14
C PRO A 145 19.99 -2.06 -11.04
N ASP A 146 19.82 -1.20 -12.05
CA ASP A 146 20.41 0.15 -12.08
C ASP A 146 19.52 1.17 -11.35
N HIS A 147 18.22 0.92 -11.32
CA HIS A 147 17.19 1.75 -10.68
C HIS A 147 16.21 0.87 -9.90
N PRO A 148 16.50 0.50 -8.64
CA PRO A 148 15.70 -0.44 -7.84
C PRO A 148 14.27 0.00 -7.55
N GLU A 149 13.95 1.28 -7.77
CA GLU A 149 12.60 1.84 -7.70
C GLU A 149 11.76 1.60 -8.96
N GLU A 150 12.37 1.11 -10.04
CA GLU A 150 11.71 0.84 -11.32
C GLU A 150 11.68 -0.66 -11.64
N TYR A 151 10.69 -1.04 -12.44
CA TYR A 151 10.60 -2.41 -12.94
C TYR A 151 10.99 -2.47 -14.42
N LEU A 152 11.82 -3.45 -14.78
CA LEU A 152 12.18 -3.75 -16.17
C LEU A 152 11.03 -4.42 -16.92
N LEU A 153 10.30 -5.29 -16.22
CA LEU A 153 9.31 -6.18 -16.84
C LEU A 153 8.27 -6.61 -15.82
N GLY A 154 7.01 -6.56 -16.22
CA GLY A 154 5.89 -7.20 -15.54
C GLY A 154 5.52 -8.52 -16.23
N ILE A 155 5.42 -9.61 -15.48
CA ILE A 155 5.02 -10.92 -15.97
C ILE A 155 3.68 -11.28 -15.33
N MET A 156 2.70 -11.56 -16.17
CA MET A 156 1.39 -12.09 -15.76
C MET A 156 1.30 -13.56 -16.17
N THR A 157 0.74 -14.38 -15.30
CA THR A 157 0.56 -15.81 -15.55
C THR A 157 -0.92 -16.15 -15.57
N ASP A 158 -1.30 -17.16 -16.34
CA ASP A 158 -2.67 -17.71 -16.38
C ASP A 158 -2.92 -18.56 -15.13
N GLY A 159 -2.79 -17.92 -13.95
CA GLY A 159 -3.00 -18.56 -12.66
C GLY A 159 -4.48 -18.67 -12.26
N ASP A 160 -4.72 -19.09 -11.01
CA ASP A 160 -6.07 -19.31 -10.48
C ASP A 160 -6.98 -18.07 -10.57
N SER A 161 -6.44 -16.87 -10.43
CA SER A 161 -7.18 -15.62 -10.58
C SER A 161 -7.66 -15.37 -12.00
N TYR A 162 -6.86 -15.74 -13.01
CA TYR A 162 -7.24 -15.67 -14.41
C TYR A 162 -8.32 -16.72 -14.75
N CYS A 163 -8.17 -17.92 -14.24
CA CYS A 163 -9.13 -19.01 -14.46
C CYS A 163 -10.48 -18.78 -13.75
N GLN A 164 -10.50 -18.02 -12.64
CA GLN A 164 -11.72 -17.68 -11.89
C GLN A 164 -12.50 -16.49 -12.47
N SER A 165 -11.93 -15.75 -13.39
CA SER A 165 -12.59 -14.65 -14.05
C SER A 165 -13.63 -15.18 -15.06
N THR A 166 -14.90 -14.87 -14.85
CA THR A 166 -16.03 -15.41 -15.59
C THR A 166 -16.26 -14.76 -16.97
N ASN A 167 -15.57 -13.64 -17.26
CA ASN A 167 -15.78 -12.87 -18.46
C ASN A 167 -14.43 -12.56 -19.15
N THR A 168 -14.30 -12.91 -20.43
CA THR A 168 -13.09 -12.66 -21.24
C THR A 168 -12.74 -11.17 -21.29
N LYS A 169 -13.76 -10.30 -21.35
CA LYS A 169 -13.60 -8.85 -21.39
C LYS A 169 -13.01 -8.29 -20.10
N ASP A 170 -13.39 -8.85 -18.94
CA ASP A 170 -12.85 -8.46 -17.65
C ASP A 170 -11.39 -8.93 -17.49
N ARG A 171 -11.00 -10.02 -18.17
CA ARG A 171 -9.62 -10.51 -18.20
C ARG A 171 -8.70 -9.57 -18.97
N GLU A 172 -9.13 -9.14 -20.16
CA GLU A 172 -8.34 -8.28 -21.05
C GLU A 172 -8.21 -6.86 -20.50
N VAL A 173 -9.33 -6.25 -20.08
CA VAL A 173 -9.33 -4.87 -19.54
C VAL A 173 -8.50 -4.79 -18.25
N ALA A 174 -8.60 -5.79 -17.38
CA ALA A 174 -7.83 -5.82 -16.13
C ALA A 174 -6.31 -5.93 -16.33
N GLN A 175 -5.85 -6.48 -17.46
CA GLN A 175 -4.44 -6.57 -17.81
C GLN A 175 -3.85 -5.24 -18.29
N PHE A 176 -4.67 -4.34 -18.81
CA PHE A 176 -4.23 -3.04 -19.33
C PHE A 176 -4.35 -1.89 -18.31
N GLU A 177 -5.01 -2.11 -17.16
CA GLU A 177 -5.22 -1.10 -16.10
C GLU A 177 -4.27 -1.29 -14.88
N VAL A 178 -3.32 -2.20 -14.97
CA VAL A 178 -2.26 -2.41 -13.98
C VAL A 178 -1.02 -1.61 -14.40
#